data_acf09b970962804230c6374798f377c2
#
_entry.id   acf09b970962804230c6374798f377c2
#
_cell.length_a   1.000
_cell.length_b   1.000
_cell.length_c   1.000
_cell.angle_alpha   90.00
_cell.angle_beta   90.00
_cell.angle_gamma   90.00
#
_symmetry.space_group_name_H-M   'P 1'
#
loop_
_entity.id
_entity.type
_entity.pdbx_description
1 polymer ?
#
loop_
_entity_poly.entity_id
_entity_poly.type
_entity_poly.pdbx_seq_one_letter_code
_entity_poly.pdbx_strand_id
1 'polypeptide(L)'
;MVVGTAASMDGYTAYGASITKDGNKQTFDCPAPLGMVLDPSISAAAPARMSASGYADLIAKIPAGADWMLSDAVGSEPMDDFAFGLVQDGLKEALSDPAGVHAGNVEKVEQLAEGLLLSGFAMQATQSSRPASGAEHQFSHLWDMEHLKYNGASVSHGFKVGIGTLASTAFLEMLLDAPVEQLDIERCVAAWKSWDETERDIRAIFNDDPEFVARGLKETRDKYVDREGLRDQLTRLKKAWPELRERIRRQIIPFDEVRRRLELVGAPYEPEQIGVSRTRFREAFGKIPYMRSRYTVIDTAFRCGWMEEWLDRLFGKGGVWEVGSPAPGSGEPARSAAA
;
A
#
# COMPACT_ATOMS: atom_id res chain seq x y z
N MET A 1 -9.57 -18.50 20.96
CA MET A 1 -8.14 -18.33 21.17
C MET A 1 -7.39 -18.76 19.93
N VAL A 2 -6.43 -17.99 19.46
CA VAL A 2 -5.58 -18.29 18.29
C VAL A 2 -4.14 -18.40 18.76
N VAL A 3 -3.38 -19.32 18.18
CA VAL A 3 -1.94 -19.46 18.41
C VAL A 3 -1.21 -19.08 17.12
N GLY A 4 -0.44 -18.01 17.14
CA GLY A 4 0.39 -17.57 16.02
C GLY A 4 1.68 -18.40 15.97
N THR A 5 2.06 -18.83 14.76
CA THR A 5 3.28 -19.63 14.54
C THR A 5 4.29 -18.92 13.65
N ALA A 6 4.01 -17.69 13.21
CA ALA A 6 4.89 -16.84 12.42
C ALA A 6 4.44 -15.38 12.51
N ALA A 7 5.36 -14.43 12.37
CA ALA A 7 5.07 -13.00 12.22
C ALA A 7 4.97 -12.65 10.72
N SER A 8 3.86 -12.98 10.06
CA SER A 8 3.74 -12.96 8.58
C SER A 8 2.77 -11.91 8.02
N MET A 9 1.92 -11.31 8.83
CA MET A 9 0.91 -10.31 8.45
C MET A 9 0.22 -9.73 9.69
N ASP A 10 -0.60 -8.69 9.55
CA ASP A 10 -1.21 -7.94 10.66
C ASP A 10 -2.65 -8.34 11.03
N GLY A 11 -3.26 -9.29 10.30
CA GLY A 11 -4.66 -9.67 10.49
C GLY A 11 -4.99 -10.49 11.73
N TYR A 12 -4.01 -10.86 12.56
CA TYR A 12 -4.21 -11.74 13.72
C TYR A 12 -5.18 -11.19 14.77
N THR A 13 -5.15 -9.89 14.98
CA THR A 13 -5.94 -9.16 15.98
C THR A 13 -6.92 -8.17 15.35
N ALA A 14 -7.04 -8.18 14.02
CA ALA A 14 -7.91 -7.27 13.30
C ALA A 14 -9.40 -7.64 13.44
N TYR A 15 -10.27 -6.63 13.30
CA TYR A 15 -11.68 -6.83 13.04
C TYR A 15 -11.88 -7.34 11.60
N GLY A 16 -12.74 -8.34 11.44
CA GLY A 16 -13.05 -8.94 10.14
C GLY A 16 -12.25 -10.20 9.83
N ALA A 17 -12.90 -11.12 9.15
CA ALA A 17 -12.32 -12.37 8.67
C ALA A 17 -12.18 -12.34 7.15
N SER A 18 -10.94 -12.29 6.66
CA SER A 18 -10.65 -12.36 5.23
C SER A 18 -10.52 -13.81 4.80
N ILE A 19 -11.57 -14.33 4.16
CA ILE A 19 -11.71 -15.75 3.80
C ILE A 19 -11.92 -15.87 2.29
N THR A 20 -11.28 -16.86 1.67
CA THR A 20 -11.58 -17.23 0.28
C THR A 20 -12.80 -18.16 0.29
N LYS A 21 -13.91 -17.70 -0.28
CA LYS A 21 -15.14 -18.46 -0.45
C LYS A 21 -15.52 -18.49 -1.93
N ASP A 22 -15.78 -19.67 -2.45
CA ASP A 22 -16.15 -19.90 -3.86
C ASP A 22 -15.12 -19.29 -4.85
N GLY A 23 -13.82 -19.38 -4.50
CA GLY A 23 -12.72 -18.85 -5.30
C GLY A 23 -12.43 -17.36 -5.08
N ASN A 24 -13.29 -16.62 -4.39
CA ASN A 24 -13.18 -15.18 -4.18
C ASN A 24 -12.80 -14.82 -2.75
N LYS A 25 -11.82 -13.89 -2.58
CA LYS A 25 -11.44 -13.35 -1.29
C LYS A 25 -12.48 -12.35 -0.80
N GLN A 26 -13.15 -12.67 0.29
CA GLN A 26 -14.19 -11.87 0.93
C GLN A 26 -13.78 -11.53 2.36
N THR A 27 -14.18 -10.34 2.83
CA THR A 27 -14.04 -9.98 4.24
C THR A 27 -15.42 -10.03 4.89
N PHE A 28 -15.58 -10.88 5.87
CA PHE A 28 -16.80 -11.03 6.66
C PHE A 28 -16.66 -10.26 7.96
N ASP A 29 -17.73 -9.65 8.42
CA ASP A 29 -17.78 -9.04 9.74
C ASP A 29 -17.58 -10.11 10.80
N CYS A 30 -16.51 -9.98 11.55
CA CYS A 30 -16.13 -10.93 12.58
C CYS A 30 -15.31 -10.20 13.65
N PRO A 31 -15.67 -10.33 14.92
CA PRO A 31 -14.81 -9.77 15.98
C PRO A 31 -13.46 -10.49 15.99
N ALA A 32 -12.43 -9.79 16.44
CA ALA A 32 -11.13 -10.40 16.67
C ALA A 32 -11.22 -11.56 17.67
N PRO A 33 -10.25 -12.50 17.61
CA PRO A 33 -10.19 -13.59 18.59
C PRO A 33 -10.13 -13.03 20.04
N LEU A 34 -10.84 -13.68 20.97
CA LEU A 34 -10.85 -13.31 22.39
C LEU A 34 -9.44 -13.25 23.02
N GLY A 35 -8.51 -14.02 22.51
CA GLY A 35 -7.13 -14.04 22.93
C GLY A 35 -6.22 -14.65 21.87
N MET A 36 -5.00 -14.15 21.83
CA MET A 36 -3.94 -14.66 20.98
C MET A 36 -2.70 -14.98 21.81
N VAL A 37 -2.03 -16.06 21.45
CA VAL A 37 -0.71 -16.42 21.98
C VAL A 37 0.25 -16.44 20.80
N LEU A 38 1.36 -15.74 20.93
CA LEU A 38 2.45 -15.77 19.97
C LEU A 38 3.76 -15.93 20.75
N ASP A 39 4.45 -17.03 20.48
CA ASP A 39 5.78 -17.29 21.05
C ASP A 39 6.83 -16.74 20.07
N PRO A 40 7.66 -15.75 20.48
CA PRO A 40 8.68 -15.18 19.62
C PRO A 40 9.70 -16.20 19.13
N SER A 41 10.04 -17.21 19.94
CA SER A 41 11.01 -18.25 19.58
C SER A 41 10.47 -19.14 18.46
N ILE A 42 9.16 -19.50 18.52
CA ILE A 42 8.49 -20.27 17.46
C ILE A 42 8.41 -19.41 16.18
N SER A 43 8.05 -18.14 16.32
CA SER A 43 7.94 -17.21 15.19
C SER A 43 9.29 -16.97 14.52
N ALA A 44 10.37 -16.86 15.28
CA ALA A 44 11.73 -16.71 14.79
C ALA A 44 12.25 -17.97 14.08
N ALA A 45 11.81 -19.15 14.50
CA ALA A 45 12.12 -20.43 13.85
C ALA A 45 11.27 -20.72 12.60
N ALA A 46 10.25 -19.90 12.31
CA ALA A 46 9.46 -20.03 11.10
C ALA A 46 10.32 -19.74 9.84
N PRO A 47 9.92 -20.22 8.64
CA PRO A 47 10.65 -19.90 7.42
C PRO A 47 10.84 -18.40 7.24
N ALA A 48 12.09 -17.95 7.00
CA ALA A 48 12.46 -16.52 6.92
C ALA A 48 11.55 -15.71 5.97
N ARG A 49 11.05 -16.34 4.89
CA ARG A 49 10.09 -15.70 3.96
C ARG A 49 8.79 -15.25 4.64
N MET A 50 8.39 -15.86 5.76
CA MET A 50 7.18 -15.47 6.49
C MET A 50 7.41 -14.19 7.28
N SER A 51 8.53 -14.09 7.99
CA SER A 51 8.94 -12.85 8.66
C SER A 51 9.23 -11.73 7.64
N ALA A 52 9.82 -12.07 6.48
CA ALA A 52 9.99 -11.10 5.39
C ALA A 52 8.64 -10.58 4.87
N SER A 53 7.62 -11.45 4.74
CA SER A 53 6.27 -11.03 4.40
C SER A 53 5.65 -10.11 5.46
N GLY A 54 5.80 -10.45 6.74
CA GLY A 54 5.31 -9.61 7.84
C GLY A 54 6.03 -8.26 7.92
N TYR A 55 7.35 -8.24 7.70
CA TYR A 55 8.12 -6.99 7.63
C TYR A 55 7.65 -6.09 6.49
N ALA A 56 7.40 -6.66 5.30
CA ALA A 56 6.89 -5.94 4.15
C ALA A 56 5.46 -5.41 4.38
N ASP A 57 4.65 -6.13 5.16
CA ASP A 57 3.34 -5.66 5.60
C ASP A 57 3.44 -4.58 6.67
N LEU A 58 4.38 -4.69 7.63
CA LEU A 58 4.55 -3.70 8.68
C LEU A 58 5.12 -2.37 8.16
N ILE A 59 6.13 -2.39 7.26
CA ILE A 59 6.71 -1.15 6.71
C ILE A 59 5.69 -0.34 5.89
N ALA A 60 4.67 -0.99 5.36
CA ALA A 60 3.56 -0.37 4.64
C ALA A 60 2.75 0.62 5.50
N LYS A 61 2.77 0.45 6.83
CA LYS A 61 2.04 1.34 7.76
C LYS A 61 2.62 2.76 7.74
N ILE A 62 3.87 2.92 7.30
CA ILE A 62 4.53 4.23 7.18
C ILE A 62 3.86 5.09 6.09
N PRO A 63 3.79 4.69 4.80
CA PRO A 63 3.05 5.46 3.80
C PRO A 63 1.54 5.45 4.06
N ALA A 64 0.95 4.40 4.65
CA ALA A 64 -0.46 4.40 5.03
C ALA A 64 -0.81 5.50 6.02
N GLY A 65 0.08 5.78 6.99
CA GLY A 65 -0.06 6.90 7.91
C GLY A 65 -0.02 8.25 7.20
N ALA A 66 0.87 8.43 6.21
CA ALA A 66 0.91 9.64 5.40
C ALA A 66 -0.35 9.81 4.54
N ASP A 67 -0.88 8.73 3.98
CA ASP A 67 -2.16 8.73 3.26
C ASP A 67 -3.33 9.12 4.18
N TRP A 68 -3.31 8.72 5.46
CA TRP A 68 -4.36 9.12 6.40
C TRP A 68 -4.26 10.61 6.76
N MET A 69 -3.05 11.14 6.94
CA MET A 69 -2.83 12.58 7.10
C MET A 69 -3.36 13.38 5.90
N LEU A 70 -3.13 12.90 4.67
CA LEU A 70 -3.67 13.52 3.45
C LEU A 70 -5.20 13.50 3.43
N SER A 71 -5.79 12.35 3.75
CA SER A 71 -7.24 12.15 3.77
C SER A 71 -7.93 13.07 4.78
N ASP A 72 -7.36 13.20 5.98
CA ASP A 72 -7.83 14.10 7.03
C ASP A 72 -7.74 15.57 6.57
N ALA A 73 -6.61 15.97 6.01
CA ALA A 73 -6.37 17.33 5.56
C ALA A 73 -7.34 17.80 4.45
N VAL A 74 -7.75 16.89 3.56
CA VAL A 74 -8.76 17.20 2.53
C VAL A 74 -10.20 17.04 3.01
N GLY A 75 -10.39 16.54 4.25
CA GLY A 75 -11.71 16.31 4.84
C GLY A 75 -12.45 15.09 4.27
N SER A 76 -11.70 14.09 3.77
CA SER A 76 -12.28 12.84 3.26
C SER A 76 -12.58 11.83 4.38
N GLU A 77 -11.57 11.53 5.20
CA GLU A 77 -11.71 10.65 6.37
C GLU A 77 -10.92 11.25 7.54
N PRO A 78 -11.57 11.57 8.67
CA PRO A 78 -10.88 12.12 9.83
C PRO A 78 -9.88 11.13 10.41
N MET A 79 -8.75 11.63 10.89
CA MET A 79 -7.75 10.83 11.57
C MET A 79 -8.15 10.58 13.02
N ASP A 80 -8.10 9.32 13.46
CA ASP A 80 -8.23 8.92 14.85
C ASP A 80 -6.84 8.88 15.49
N ASP A 81 -6.54 9.84 16.36
CA ASP A 81 -5.21 10.00 16.97
C ASP A 81 -4.80 8.78 17.80
N PHE A 82 -5.75 8.13 18.47
CA PHE A 82 -5.46 6.93 19.27
C PHE A 82 -5.06 5.75 18.36
N ALA A 83 -5.86 5.47 17.33
CA ALA A 83 -5.57 4.38 16.41
C ALA A 83 -4.31 4.67 15.58
N PHE A 84 -4.07 5.94 15.22
CA PHE A 84 -2.84 6.37 14.55
C PHE A 84 -1.62 6.11 15.45
N GLY A 85 -1.67 6.54 16.72
CA GLY A 85 -0.61 6.31 17.69
C GLY A 85 -0.33 4.83 17.92
N LEU A 86 -1.36 3.98 18.06
CA LEU A 86 -1.18 2.52 18.18
C LEU A 86 -0.33 1.91 17.06
N VAL A 87 -0.43 2.42 15.84
CA VAL A 87 0.32 1.90 14.69
C VAL A 87 1.68 2.57 14.55
N GLN A 88 1.76 3.90 14.76
CA GLN A 88 2.93 4.67 14.37
C GLN A 88 3.97 4.82 15.49
N ASP A 89 3.53 4.76 16.77
CA ASP A 89 4.45 4.86 17.88
C ASP A 89 5.35 3.62 17.96
N GLY A 90 6.66 3.83 17.94
CA GLY A 90 7.63 2.73 17.92
C GLY A 90 7.80 1.99 16.58
N LEU A 91 6.98 2.27 15.56
CA LEU A 91 7.00 1.56 14.28
C LEU A 91 8.39 1.60 13.60
N LYS A 92 9.02 2.77 13.55
CA LYS A 92 10.34 2.92 12.92
C LYS A 92 11.44 2.17 13.67
N GLU A 93 11.30 2.04 14.98
CA GLU A 93 12.21 1.24 15.83
C GLU A 93 12.03 -0.25 15.55
N ALA A 94 10.79 -0.74 15.54
CA ALA A 94 10.48 -2.14 15.20
C ALA A 94 10.99 -2.55 13.81
N LEU A 95 11.11 -1.60 12.88
CA LEU A 95 11.61 -1.79 11.51
C LEU A 95 13.12 -1.52 11.36
N SER A 96 13.85 -1.21 12.44
CA SER A 96 15.23 -0.70 12.36
C SER A 96 16.26 -1.74 11.91
N ASP A 97 16.02 -3.04 12.14
CA ASP A 97 16.94 -4.13 11.84
C ASP A 97 16.33 -5.23 10.94
N PRO A 98 16.16 -4.96 9.62
CA PRO A 98 15.66 -5.95 8.69
C PRO A 98 16.55 -7.19 8.54
N ALA A 99 17.88 -7.04 8.69
CA ALA A 99 18.81 -8.15 8.62
C ALA A 99 18.68 -9.08 9.83
N GLY A 100 18.47 -8.54 11.04
CA GLY A 100 18.19 -9.32 12.24
C GLY A 100 16.86 -10.09 12.12
N VAL A 101 15.82 -9.49 11.53
CA VAL A 101 14.56 -10.18 11.23
C VAL A 101 14.80 -11.33 10.23
N HIS A 102 15.57 -11.09 9.16
CA HIS A 102 15.91 -12.12 8.17
C HIS A 102 16.66 -13.29 8.79
N ALA A 103 17.58 -12.99 9.69
CA ALA A 103 18.39 -13.99 10.40
C ALA A 103 17.62 -14.78 11.48
N GLY A 104 16.34 -14.45 11.74
CA GLY A 104 15.53 -15.07 12.79
C GLY A 104 16.00 -14.70 14.20
N ASN A 105 16.54 -13.48 14.39
CA ASN A 105 16.83 -12.97 15.72
C ASN A 105 15.53 -12.84 16.51
N VAL A 106 15.44 -13.52 17.65
CA VAL A 106 14.20 -13.64 18.44
C VAL A 106 13.67 -12.27 18.86
N GLU A 107 14.54 -11.39 19.37
CA GLU A 107 14.17 -10.04 19.81
C GLU A 107 13.61 -9.20 18.62
N LYS A 108 14.23 -9.29 17.42
CA LYS A 108 13.81 -8.53 16.26
C LYS A 108 12.51 -9.07 15.64
N VAL A 109 12.30 -10.39 15.70
CA VAL A 109 11.04 -11.03 15.31
C VAL A 109 9.93 -10.72 16.31
N GLU A 110 10.22 -10.62 17.61
CA GLU A 110 9.29 -10.16 18.64
C GLU A 110 8.83 -8.73 18.38
N GLN A 111 9.74 -7.78 18.16
CA GLN A 111 9.42 -6.40 17.80
C GLN A 111 8.56 -6.30 16.52
N LEU A 112 8.88 -7.10 15.51
CA LEU A 112 8.05 -7.22 14.30
C LEU A 112 6.65 -7.70 14.63
N ALA A 113 6.53 -8.77 15.42
CA ALA A 113 5.25 -9.34 15.80
C ALA A 113 4.40 -8.38 16.61
N GLU A 114 4.99 -7.66 17.57
CA GLU A 114 4.30 -6.62 18.35
C GLU A 114 3.73 -5.52 17.44
N GLY A 115 4.53 -5.01 16.50
CA GLY A 115 4.05 -4.01 15.54
C GLY A 115 2.87 -4.50 14.70
N LEU A 116 2.91 -5.77 14.24
CA LEU A 116 1.82 -6.39 13.51
C LEU A 116 0.55 -6.53 14.37
N LEU A 117 0.70 -6.92 15.64
CA LEU A 117 -0.42 -7.04 16.58
C LEU A 117 -1.05 -5.69 16.90
N LEU A 118 -0.23 -4.65 17.14
CA LEU A 118 -0.70 -3.28 17.39
C LEU A 118 -1.47 -2.73 16.19
N SER A 119 -1.00 -3.00 14.97
CA SER A 119 -1.72 -2.68 13.73
C SER A 119 -3.11 -3.33 13.70
N GLY A 120 -3.20 -4.61 14.05
CA GLY A 120 -4.47 -5.33 14.16
C GLY A 120 -5.40 -4.74 15.24
N PHE A 121 -4.86 -4.35 16.40
CA PHE A 121 -5.65 -3.70 17.44
C PHE A 121 -6.18 -2.33 17.02
N ALA A 122 -5.40 -1.54 16.28
CA ALA A 122 -5.86 -0.27 15.73
C ALA A 122 -7.03 -0.48 14.74
N MET A 123 -6.93 -1.50 13.88
CA MET A 123 -8.03 -1.89 12.99
C MET A 123 -9.27 -2.34 13.75
N GLN A 124 -9.09 -3.06 14.87
CA GLN A 124 -10.21 -3.48 15.72
C GLN A 124 -10.87 -2.27 16.43
N ALA A 125 -10.08 -1.33 16.93
CA ALA A 125 -10.58 -0.14 17.62
C ALA A 125 -11.44 0.74 16.70
N THR A 126 -11.02 0.90 15.44
CA THR A 126 -11.74 1.71 14.44
C THR A 126 -12.77 0.91 13.64
N GLN A 127 -12.84 -0.41 13.80
CA GLN A 127 -13.63 -1.32 12.95
C GLN A 127 -13.38 -1.08 11.45
N SER A 128 -12.17 -0.70 11.12
CA SER A 128 -11.73 -0.31 9.78
C SER A 128 -10.27 -0.70 9.59
N SER A 129 -9.88 -1.01 8.36
CA SER A 129 -8.48 -1.20 8.02
C SER A 129 -7.73 0.12 7.76
N ARG A 130 -8.36 1.29 7.99
CA ARG A 130 -7.74 2.59 7.72
C ARG A 130 -6.41 2.81 8.43
N PRO A 131 -6.24 2.49 9.72
CA PRO A 131 -4.99 2.72 10.43
C PRO A 131 -3.79 1.98 9.83
N ALA A 132 -4.05 0.87 9.14
CA ALA A 132 -3.04 -0.08 8.66
C ALA A 132 -2.87 -0.12 7.15
N SER A 133 -3.68 0.62 6.38
CA SER A 133 -3.79 0.39 4.93
C SER A 133 -4.05 1.70 4.18
N GLY A 134 -3.18 2.02 3.23
CA GLY A 134 -3.24 3.15 2.31
C GLY A 134 -3.23 2.70 0.85
N ALA A 135 -2.54 3.42 -0.03
CA ALA A 135 -2.42 3.12 -1.45
C ALA A 135 -1.73 1.77 -1.71
N GLU A 136 -0.76 1.40 -0.90
CA GLU A 136 0.01 0.17 -1.02
C GLU A 136 -0.89 -1.08 -0.97
N HIS A 137 -1.90 -1.07 -0.13
CA HIS A 137 -2.87 -2.17 -0.05
C HIS A 137 -3.84 -2.20 -1.23
N GLN A 138 -4.09 -1.07 -1.90
CA GLN A 138 -4.93 -1.04 -3.11
C GLN A 138 -4.27 -1.86 -4.23
N PHE A 139 -2.94 -1.80 -4.39
CA PHE A 139 -2.20 -2.68 -5.29
C PHE A 139 -2.38 -4.15 -4.91
N SER A 140 -2.20 -4.51 -3.63
CA SER A 140 -2.40 -5.87 -3.17
C SER A 140 -3.81 -6.39 -3.45
N HIS A 141 -4.84 -5.57 -3.22
CA HIS A 141 -6.23 -5.94 -3.50
C HIS A 141 -6.50 -6.14 -4.99
N LEU A 142 -5.96 -5.27 -5.86
CA LEU A 142 -6.05 -5.45 -7.30
C LEU A 142 -5.45 -6.79 -7.72
N TRP A 143 -4.23 -7.09 -7.28
CA TRP A 143 -3.57 -8.34 -7.63
C TRP A 143 -4.19 -9.58 -6.98
N ASP A 144 -4.88 -9.44 -5.84
CA ASP A 144 -5.71 -10.52 -5.26
C ASP A 144 -6.91 -10.84 -6.15
N MET A 145 -7.61 -9.82 -6.65
CA MET A 145 -8.74 -10.00 -7.58
C MET A 145 -8.27 -10.55 -8.94
N GLU A 146 -7.09 -10.14 -9.41
CA GLU A 146 -6.47 -10.70 -10.61
C GLU A 146 -5.89 -12.10 -10.38
N HIS A 147 -6.05 -12.71 -9.19
CA HIS A 147 -5.52 -14.02 -8.81
C HIS A 147 -4.03 -14.18 -9.09
N LEU A 148 -3.22 -13.16 -8.75
CA LEU A 148 -1.79 -13.11 -9.04
C LEU A 148 -1.07 -14.36 -8.52
N LYS A 149 -0.42 -15.09 -9.42
CA LYS A 149 0.45 -16.22 -9.12
C LYS A 149 1.86 -15.96 -9.67
N TYR A 150 2.84 -16.45 -8.95
CA TYR A 150 4.23 -16.46 -9.36
C TYR A 150 4.85 -17.82 -9.09
N ASN A 151 5.53 -18.40 -10.07
CA ASN A 151 6.08 -19.76 -9.99
C ASN A 151 5.04 -20.83 -9.54
N GLY A 152 3.81 -20.71 -10.01
CA GLY A 152 2.72 -21.65 -9.72
C GLY A 152 2.03 -21.49 -8.35
N ALA A 153 2.51 -20.59 -7.49
CA ALA A 153 1.95 -20.32 -6.16
C ALA A 153 1.35 -18.92 -6.07
N SER A 154 0.37 -18.75 -5.18
CA SER A 154 -0.15 -17.42 -4.83
C SER A 154 0.95 -16.60 -4.13
N VAL A 155 1.09 -15.34 -4.52
CA VAL A 155 2.02 -14.41 -3.88
C VAL A 155 1.50 -14.04 -2.49
N SER A 156 2.38 -14.02 -1.46
CA SER A 156 1.97 -13.65 -0.10
C SER A 156 1.45 -12.22 -0.04
N HIS A 157 0.56 -11.96 0.92
CA HIS A 157 -0.02 -10.64 1.13
C HIS A 157 1.06 -9.57 1.28
N GLY A 158 1.96 -9.74 2.25
CA GLY A 158 3.00 -8.75 2.53
C GLY A 158 3.93 -8.51 1.34
N PHE A 159 4.22 -9.49 0.49
CA PHE A 159 5.04 -9.28 -0.69
C PHE A 159 4.36 -8.40 -1.74
N LYS A 160 3.04 -8.55 -1.94
CA LYS A 160 2.28 -7.63 -2.79
C LYS A 160 2.22 -6.23 -2.19
N VAL A 161 1.97 -6.16 -0.88
CA VAL A 161 1.94 -4.90 -0.13
C VAL A 161 3.32 -4.22 -0.16
N GLY A 162 4.43 -4.95 -0.04
CA GLY A 162 5.79 -4.40 -0.12
C GLY A 162 6.08 -3.69 -1.44
N ILE A 163 5.68 -4.29 -2.57
CA ILE A 163 5.80 -3.62 -3.88
C ILE A 163 4.87 -2.39 -3.96
N GLY A 164 3.65 -2.49 -3.44
CA GLY A 164 2.75 -1.34 -3.30
C GLY A 164 3.32 -0.23 -2.40
N THR A 165 4.07 -0.59 -1.35
CA THR A 165 4.74 0.36 -0.45
C THR A 165 5.78 1.20 -1.20
N LEU A 166 6.57 0.58 -2.07
CA LEU A 166 7.50 1.31 -2.93
C LEU A 166 6.76 2.29 -3.85
N ALA A 167 5.66 1.85 -4.46
CA ALA A 167 4.84 2.71 -5.32
C ALA A 167 4.25 3.91 -4.56
N SER A 168 3.68 3.66 -3.39
CA SER A 168 3.09 4.69 -2.53
C SER A 168 4.15 5.68 -2.03
N THR A 169 5.31 5.17 -1.60
CA THR A 169 6.43 6.01 -1.14
C THR A 169 6.96 6.92 -2.26
N ALA A 170 7.13 6.37 -3.48
CA ALA A 170 7.57 7.17 -4.63
C ALA A 170 6.60 8.32 -4.93
N PHE A 171 5.28 8.07 -4.85
CA PHE A 171 4.28 9.12 -5.05
C PHE A 171 4.26 10.14 -3.91
N LEU A 172 4.49 9.72 -2.66
CA LEU A 172 4.61 10.64 -1.52
C LEU A 172 5.85 11.53 -1.64
N GLU A 173 6.98 11.01 -2.10
CA GLU A 173 8.17 11.82 -2.38
C GLU A 173 7.92 12.84 -3.51
N MET A 174 7.26 12.41 -4.60
CA MET A 174 6.88 13.34 -5.68
C MET A 174 5.91 14.42 -5.19
N LEU A 175 4.98 14.06 -4.28
CA LEU A 175 4.07 15.02 -3.66
C LEU A 175 4.83 16.06 -2.81
N LEU A 176 5.85 15.65 -2.05
CA LEU A 176 6.68 16.57 -1.27
C LEU A 176 7.43 17.60 -2.14
N ASP A 177 7.75 17.21 -3.39
CA ASP A 177 8.40 18.06 -4.38
C ASP A 177 7.43 18.85 -5.27
N ALA A 178 6.13 18.48 -5.23
CA ALA A 178 5.11 19.10 -6.06
C ALA A 178 4.80 20.56 -5.63
N PRO A 179 4.48 21.46 -6.57
CA PRO A 179 4.17 22.86 -6.27
C PRO A 179 2.73 23.05 -5.78
N VAL A 180 2.37 22.40 -4.66
CA VAL A 180 0.99 22.38 -4.12
C VAL A 180 0.48 23.79 -3.83
N GLU A 181 1.34 24.70 -3.32
CA GLU A 181 0.96 26.08 -3.05
C GLU A 181 0.61 26.86 -4.33
N GLN A 182 1.12 26.41 -5.48
CA GLN A 182 0.90 27.04 -6.78
C GLN A 182 -0.17 26.30 -7.60
N LEU A 183 -0.83 25.28 -7.02
CA LEU A 183 -1.84 24.48 -7.70
C LEU A 183 -2.95 25.38 -8.27
N ASP A 184 -3.21 25.26 -9.58
CA ASP A 184 -4.34 25.89 -10.26
C ASP A 184 -5.59 25.03 -10.05
N ILE A 185 -6.33 25.33 -8.98
CA ILE A 185 -7.54 24.60 -8.57
C ILE A 185 -8.60 24.65 -9.66
N GLU A 186 -8.80 25.81 -10.32
CA GLU A 186 -9.84 25.94 -11.34
C GLU A 186 -9.54 25.11 -12.59
N ARG A 187 -8.28 24.97 -12.95
CA ARG A 187 -7.84 24.03 -14.00
C ARG A 187 -8.18 22.58 -13.64
N CYS A 188 -7.91 22.17 -12.39
CA CYS A 188 -8.23 20.82 -11.92
C CYS A 188 -9.75 20.58 -11.94
N VAL A 189 -10.54 21.55 -11.46
CA VAL A 189 -12.01 21.49 -11.44
C VAL A 189 -12.59 21.46 -12.85
N ALA A 190 -12.07 22.23 -13.79
CA ALA A 190 -12.49 22.22 -15.18
C ALA A 190 -12.28 20.86 -15.86
N ALA A 191 -11.15 20.18 -15.53
CA ALA A 191 -10.80 18.87 -16.06
C ALA A 191 -11.52 17.72 -15.33
N TRP A 192 -12.19 17.98 -14.19
CA TRP A 192 -12.83 16.96 -13.39
C TRP A 192 -14.03 16.33 -14.09
N LYS A 193 -14.04 15.03 -14.17
CA LYS A 193 -15.07 14.24 -14.83
C LYS A 193 -16.35 14.17 -14.00
N SER A 194 -17.49 14.22 -14.69
CA SER A 194 -18.78 13.89 -14.10
C SER A 194 -18.83 12.43 -13.65
N TRP A 195 -19.84 12.08 -12.85
CA TRP A 195 -20.05 10.68 -12.46
C TRP A 195 -20.24 9.76 -13.67
N ASP A 196 -21.03 10.17 -14.65
CA ASP A 196 -21.31 9.37 -15.84
C ASP A 196 -20.06 9.14 -16.70
N GLU A 197 -19.14 10.12 -16.73
CA GLU A 197 -17.84 9.96 -17.38
C GLU A 197 -16.92 9.04 -16.58
N THR A 198 -16.91 9.18 -15.25
CA THR A 198 -16.15 8.31 -14.33
C THR A 198 -16.63 6.86 -14.42
N GLU A 199 -17.96 6.62 -14.48
CA GLU A 199 -18.49 5.27 -14.66
C GLU A 199 -18.04 4.66 -15.99
N ARG A 200 -18.05 5.43 -17.08
CA ARG A 200 -17.54 4.94 -18.39
C ARG A 200 -16.05 4.58 -18.32
N ASP A 201 -15.25 5.40 -17.65
CA ASP A 201 -13.83 5.10 -17.46
C ASP A 201 -13.62 3.81 -16.67
N ILE A 202 -14.39 3.60 -15.58
CA ILE A 202 -14.31 2.38 -14.77
C ILE A 202 -14.64 1.16 -15.63
N ARG A 203 -15.70 1.21 -16.44
CA ARG A 203 -16.05 0.11 -17.34
C ARG A 203 -14.95 -0.16 -18.36
N ALA A 204 -14.42 0.88 -18.97
CA ALA A 204 -13.37 0.77 -19.98
C ALA A 204 -12.06 0.21 -19.39
N ILE A 205 -11.63 0.70 -18.22
CA ILE A 205 -10.34 0.29 -17.61
C ILE A 205 -10.35 -1.15 -17.09
N PHE A 206 -11.54 -1.66 -16.74
CA PHE A 206 -11.74 -3.05 -16.34
C PHE A 206 -12.31 -3.94 -17.45
N ASN A 207 -12.32 -3.46 -18.72
CA ASN A 207 -12.80 -4.20 -19.87
C ASN A 207 -14.19 -4.82 -19.66
N ASP A 208 -15.10 -4.09 -19.02
CA ASP A 208 -16.45 -4.54 -18.66
C ASP A 208 -16.51 -5.85 -17.84
N ASP A 209 -15.42 -6.24 -17.17
CA ASP A 209 -15.44 -7.36 -16.26
C ASP A 209 -16.43 -7.10 -15.11
N PRO A 210 -17.47 -7.94 -14.92
CA PRO A 210 -18.59 -7.63 -14.02
C PRO A 210 -18.16 -7.47 -12.55
N GLU A 211 -17.18 -8.25 -12.08
CA GLU A 211 -16.74 -8.23 -10.69
C GLU A 211 -15.93 -6.96 -10.42
N PHE A 212 -14.96 -6.65 -11.29
CA PHE A 212 -14.13 -5.45 -11.18
C PHE A 212 -14.96 -4.18 -11.36
N VAL A 213 -15.88 -4.15 -12.32
CA VAL A 213 -16.78 -3.01 -12.57
C VAL A 213 -17.69 -2.77 -11.36
N ALA A 214 -18.36 -3.81 -10.84
CA ALA A 214 -19.25 -3.67 -9.69
C ALA A 214 -18.50 -3.12 -8.47
N ARG A 215 -17.29 -3.63 -8.20
CA ARG A 215 -16.43 -3.13 -7.13
C ARG A 215 -15.98 -1.71 -7.41
N GLY A 216 -15.46 -1.43 -8.61
CA GLY A 216 -14.98 -0.11 -8.98
C GLY A 216 -16.06 0.96 -8.86
N LEU A 217 -17.27 0.69 -9.30
CA LEU A 217 -18.40 1.60 -9.18
C LEU A 217 -18.78 1.86 -7.72
N LYS A 218 -18.88 0.81 -6.89
CA LYS A 218 -19.21 0.93 -5.47
C LYS A 218 -18.16 1.75 -4.72
N GLU A 219 -16.92 1.33 -4.77
CA GLU A 219 -15.83 1.96 -4.01
C GLU A 219 -15.55 3.39 -4.46
N THR A 220 -15.69 3.66 -5.77
CA THR A 220 -15.52 5.02 -6.29
C THR A 220 -16.68 5.91 -5.89
N ARG A 221 -17.91 5.40 -5.91
CA ARG A 221 -19.09 6.19 -5.52
C ARG A 221 -18.99 6.73 -4.10
N ASP A 222 -18.44 5.94 -3.20
CA ASP A 222 -18.30 6.30 -1.78
C ASP A 222 -17.30 7.45 -1.55
N LYS A 223 -16.31 7.66 -2.47
CA LYS A 223 -15.33 8.76 -2.38
C LYS A 223 -15.44 9.81 -3.49
N TYR A 224 -16.34 9.62 -4.44
CA TYR A 224 -16.55 10.58 -5.52
C TYR A 224 -17.07 11.90 -4.97
N VAL A 225 -16.53 12.99 -5.47
CA VAL A 225 -17.02 14.35 -5.23
C VAL A 225 -17.31 15.02 -6.58
N ASP A 226 -18.27 15.90 -6.60
CA ASP A 226 -18.53 16.75 -7.76
C ASP A 226 -17.48 17.88 -7.87
N ARG A 227 -17.63 18.78 -8.82
CA ARG A 227 -16.69 19.88 -9.04
C ARG A 227 -16.58 20.83 -7.86
N GLU A 228 -17.65 21.06 -7.12
CA GLU A 228 -17.66 21.90 -5.93
C GLU A 228 -16.92 21.21 -4.78
N GLY A 229 -17.22 19.95 -4.54
CA GLY A 229 -16.51 19.12 -3.56
C GLY A 229 -15.02 18.99 -3.89
N LEU A 230 -14.64 18.85 -5.16
CA LEU A 230 -13.22 18.85 -5.54
C LEU A 230 -12.54 20.19 -5.23
N ARG A 231 -13.20 21.31 -5.55
CA ARG A 231 -12.69 22.66 -5.23
C ARG A 231 -12.44 22.82 -3.73
N ASP A 232 -13.41 22.38 -2.90
CA ASP A 232 -13.26 22.41 -1.44
C ASP A 232 -12.06 21.56 -0.98
N GLN A 233 -11.94 20.32 -1.45
CA GLN A 233 -10.83 19.43 -1.09
C GLN A 233 -9.47 19.99 -1.49
N LEU A 234 -9.32 20.51 -2.71
CA LEU A 234 -8.04 21.09 -3.16
C LEU A 234 -7.72 22.41 -2.44
N THR A 235 -8.74 23.17 -2.07
CA THR A 235 -8.56 24.38 -1.25
C THR A 235 -8.07 24.02 0.15
N ARG A 236 -8.66 23.01 0.78
CA ARG A 236 -8.19 22.48 2.07
C ARG A 236 -6.76 21.96 1.99
N LEU A 237 -6.44 21.16 0.96
CA LEU A 237 -5.09 20.64 0.73
C LEU A 237 -4.08 21.80 0.66
N LYS A 238 -4.34 22.77 -0.19
CA LYS A 238 -3.46 23.94 -0.37
C LYS A 238 -3.26 24.74 0.91
N LYS A 239 -4.32 24.93 1.68
CA LYS A 239 -4.29 25.63 2.97
C LYS A 239 -3.49 24.87 4.03
N ALA A 240 -3.67 23.56 4.11
CA ALA A 240 -2.99 22.71 5.09
C ALA A 240 -1.53 22.40 4.70
N TRP A 241 -1.17 22.58 3.43
CA TRP A 241 0.06 22.07 2.86
C TRP A 241 1.36 22.44 3.60
N PRO A 242 1.58 23.68 4.05
CA PRO A 242 2.84 24.02 4.72
C PRO A 242 3.12 23.15 5.94
N GLU A 243 2.11 22.87 6.77
CA GLU A 243 2.23 22.02 7.95
C GLU A 243 2.19 20.53 7.56
N LEU A 244 1.27 20.15 6.69
CA LEU A 244 1.09 18.78 6.22
C LEU A 244 2.35 18.25 5.54
N ARG A 245 3.03 19.06 4.72
CA ARG A 245 4.29 18.71 4.07
C ARG A 245 5.35 18.28 5.07
N GLU A 246 5.52 19.05 6.16
CA GLU A 246 6.49 18.73 7.20
C GLU A 246 6.09 17.48 8.00
N ARG A 247 4.80 17.27 8.23
CA ARG A 247 4.28 16.05 8.87
C ARG A 247 4.56 14.82 8.00
N ILE A 248 4.23 14.86 6.71
CA ILE A 248 4.49 13.77 5.75
C ILE A 248 5.99 13.49 5.65
N ARG A 249 6.84 14.55 5.55
CA ARG A 249 8.30 14.39 5.48
C ARG A 249 8.87 13.64 6.70
N ARG A 250 8.34 13.92 7.89
CA ARG A 250 8.74 13.21 9.11
C ARG A 250 8.17 11.79 9.19
N GLN A 251 7.00 11.59 8.60
CA GLN A 251 6.30 10.31 8.60
C GLN A 251 7.00 9.27 7.73
N ILE A 252 7.33 9.61 6.50
CA ILE A 252 7.84 8.65 5.51
C ILE A 252 9.30 8.25 5.79
N ILE A 253 9.67 7.11 5.24
CA ILE A 253 11.05 6.66 5.03
C ILE A 253 11.36 6.85 3.55
N PRO A 254 12.55 7.33 3.16
CA PRO A 254 12.90 7.53 1.75
C PRO A 254 12.78 6.24 0.92
N PHE A 255 12.38 6.38 -0.35
CA PHE A 255 12.15 5.28 -1.28
C PHE A 255 13.33 4.30 -1.34
N ASP A 256 14.56 4.80 -1.51
CA ASP A 256 15.75 3.96 -1.59
C ASP A 256 16.01 3.19 -0.29
N GLU A 257 15.68 3.78 0.86
CA GLU A 257 15.82 3.12 2.15
C GLU A 257 14.73 2.04 2.34
N VAL A 258 13.49 2.29 1.92
CA VAL A 258 12.43 1.25 1.91
C VAL A 258 12.87 0.08 1.04
N ARG A 259 13.35 0.36 -0.17
CA ARG A 259 13.84 -0.66 -1.11
C ARG A 259 14.96 -1.47 -0.51
N ARG A 260 15.97 -0.81 0.07
CA ARG A 260 17.10 -1.47 0.75
C ARG A 260 16.66 -2.35 1.91
N ARG A 261 15.69 -1.91 2.71
CA ARG A 261 15.17 -2.70 3.84
C ARG A 261 14.42 -3.93 3.37
N LEU A 262 13.60 -3.82 2.32
CA LEU A 262 12.92 -4.97 1.72
C LEU A 262 13.93 -5.99 1.19
N GLU A 263 15.00 -5.54 0.52
CA GLU A 263 16.08 -6.39 0.06
C GLU A 263 16.77 -7.12 1.22
N LEU A 264 17.15 -6.38 2.28
CA LEU A 264 17.85 -6.95 3.45
C LEU A 264 17.00 -7.98 4.22
N VAL A 265 15.69 -7.78 4.31
CA VAL A 265 14.81 -8.75 4.97
C VAL A 265 14.49 -9.96 4.08
N GLY A 266 14.89 -9.94 2.80
CA GLY A 266 14.59 -10.99 1.82
C GLY A 266 13.17 -10.92 1.26
N ALA A 267 12.55 -9.75 1.29
CA ALA A 267 11.27 -9.48 0.61
C ALA A 267 11.49 -8.98 -0.82
N PRO A 268 10.53 -9.15 -1.72
CA PRO A 268 10.56 -8.54 -3.05
C PRO A 268 10.67 -7.02 -2.97
N TYR A 269 11.55 -6.46 -3.80
CA TYR A 269 11.77 -5.02 -3.97
C TYR A 269 11.71 -4.57 -5.44
N GLU A 270 11.43 -5.51 -6.35
CA GLU A 270 11.13 -5.25 -7.77
C GLU A 270 9.83 -5.97 -8.15
N PRO A 271 8.97 -5.39 -8.99
CA PRO A 271 7.68 -5.98 -9.33
C PRO A 271 7.81 -7.34 -10.02
N GLU A 272 8.87 -7.58 -10.77
CA GLU A 272 9.13 -8.84 -11.44
C GLU A 272 9.33 -10.01 -10.47
N GLN A 273 9.80 -9.74 -9.25
CA GLN A 273 10.00 -10.76 -8.21
C GLN A 273 8.68 -11.32 -7.65
N ILE A 274 7.56 -10.68 -7.98
CA ILE A 274 6.21 -11.19 -7.71
C ILE A 274 5.44 -11.52 -9.00
N GLY A 275 6.12 -11.54 -10.16
CA GLY A 275 5.51 -11.87 -11.46
C GLY A 275 4.71 -10.73 -12.09
N VAL A 276 4.97 -9.48 -11.70
CA VAL A 276 4.35 -8.29 -12.28
C VAL A 276 5.37 -7.59 -13.18
N SER A 277 5.10 -7.51 -14.49
CA SER A 277 5.96 -6.73 -15.40
C SER A 277 5.81 -5.23 -15.12
N ARG A 278 6.81 -4.43 -15.50
CA ARG A 278 6.77 -2.96 -15.35
C ARG A 278 5.60 -2.33 -16.09
N THR A 279 5.25 -2.85 -17.26
CA THR A 279 4.05 -2.43 -18.01
C THR A 279 2.78 -2.67 -17.19
N ARG A 280 2.58 -3.90 -16.66
CA ARG A 280 1.44 -4.24 -15.82
C ARG A 280 1.43 -3.42 -14.52
N PHE A 281 2.61 -3.11 -13.98
CA PHE A 281 2.72 -2.26 -12.78
C PHE A 281 2.29 -0.83 -13.07
N ARG A 282 2.73 -0.24 -14.19
CA ARG A 282 2.25 1.09 -14.63
C ARG A 282 0.73 1.10 -14.83
N GLU A 283 0.17 0.08 -15.49
CA GLU A 283 -1.28 -0.05 -15.68
C GLU A 283 -2.06 -0.16 -14.37
N ALA A 284 -1.47 -0.79 -13.34
CA ALA A 284 -2.09 -0.91 -12.03
C ALA A 284 -2.39 0.46 -11.38
N PHE A 285 -1.53 1.47 -11.56
CA PHE A 285 -1.77 2.83 -11.06
C PHE A 285 -3.05 3.47 -11.62
N GLY A 286 -3.42 3.14 -12.87
CA GLY A 286 -4.68 3.59 -13.46
C GLY A 286 -5.92 2.90 -12.88
N LYS A 287 -5.76 1.69 -12.32
CA LYS A 287 -6.86 0.87 -11.79
C LYS A 287 -7.10 1.07 -10.28
N ILE A 288 -6.02 1.24 -9.49
CA ILE A 288 -6.12 1.26 -8.02
C ILE A 288 -6.97 2.41 -7.46
N PRO A 289 -7.09 3.61 -8.09
CA PRO A 289 -8.01 4.62 -7.59
C PRO A 289 -9.46 4.15 -7.47
N TYR A 290 -9.84 3.12 -8.22
CA TYR A 290 -11.20 2.57 -8.25
C TYR A 290 -11.38 1.34 -7.34
N MET A 291 -10.31 0.85 -6.69
CA MET A 291 -10.34 -0.40 -5.94
C MET A 291 -10.86 -0.26 -4.50
N ARG A 292 -10.80 0.94 -3.93
CA ARG A 292 -11.22 1.23 -2.54
C ARG A 292 -11.75 2.66 -2.43
N SER A 293 -12.70 2.85 -1.53
CA SER A 293 -13.28 4.17 -1.20
C SER A 293 -12.32 5.10 -0.45
N ARG A 294 -11.15 4.62 -0.10
CA ARG A 294 -10.14 5.33 0.68
C ARG A 294 -9.39 6.37 -0.15
N TYR A 295 -9.28 7.58 0.40
CA TYR A 295 -8.46 8.64 -0.17
C TYR A 295 -6.97 8.41 0.13
N THR A 296 -6.11 8.54 -0.87
CA THR A 296 -4.66 8.28 -0.79
C THR A 296 -3.88 9.30 -1.62
N VAL A 297 -2.54 9.21 -1.57
CA VAL A 297 -1.65 10.01 -2.44
C VAL A 297 -1.95 9.81 -3.93
N ILE A 298 -2.44 8.64 -4.32
CA ILE A 298 -2.83 8.35 -5.71
C ILE A 298 -4.05 9.18 -6.10
N ASP A 299 -5.03 9.31 -5.20
CA ASP A 299 -6.19 10.19 -5.41
C ASP A 299 -5.75 11.66 -5.49
N THR A 300 -4.78 12.07 -4.69
CA THR A 300 -4.19 13.41 -4.75
C THR A 300 -3.57 13.66 -6.12
N ALA A 301 -2.71 12.77 -6.61
CA ALA A 301 -2.09 12.89 -7.92
C ALA A 301 -3.13 12.94 -9.06
N PHE A 302 -4.17 12.11 -8.96
CA PHE A 302 -5.25 12.07 -9.94
C PHE A 302 -6.06 13.37 -9.96
N ARG A 303 -6.46 13.87 -8.77
CA ARG A 303 -7.27 15.09 -8.62
C ARG A 303 -6.52 16.37 -8.98
N CYS A 304 -5.20 16.39 -8.76
CA CYS A 304 -4.33 17.52 -9.14
C CYS A 304 -3.87 17.46 -10.60
N GLY A 305 -4.16 16.38 -11.33
CA GLY A 305 -3.76 16.21 -12.73
C GLY A 305 -2.27 15.87 -12.92
N TRP A 306 -1.62 15.32 -11.89
CA TRP A 306 -0.18 14.97 -11.91
C TRP A 306 0.08 13.49 -12.27
N MET A 307 -0.96 12.66 -12.38
CA MET A 307 -0.84 11.21 -12.53
C MET A 307 0.08 10.81 -13.69
N GLU A 308 -0.19 11.28 -14.91
CA GLU A 308 0.59 10.87 -16.09
C GLU A 308 2.04 11.36 -16.02
N GLU A 309 2.27 12.60 -15.59
CA GLU A 309 3.63 13.13 -15.40
C GLU A 309 4.42 12.27 -14.41
N TRP A 310 3.82 11.89 -13.29
CA TRP A 310 4.49 11.08 -12.27
C TRP A 310 4.73 9.64 -12.74
N LEU A 311 3.79 9.08 -13.48
CA LEU A 311 3.99 7.76 -14.12
C LEU A 311 5.12 7.79 -15.15
N ASP A 312 5.22 8.84 -15.95
CA ASP A 312 6.31 8.99 -16.91
C ASP A 312 7.68 9.17 -16.23
N ARG A 313 7.73 9.81 -15.06
CA ARG A 313 8.97 9.89 -14.25
C ARG A 313 9.40 8.53 -13.71
N LEU A 314 8.47 7.65 -13.36
CA LEU A 314 8.78 6.32 -12.79
C LEU A 314 9.04 5.27 -13.88
N PHE A 315 8.27 5.29 -14.95
CA PHE A 315 8.23 4.23 -15.97
C PHE A 315 8.81 4.64 -17.34
N GLY A 316 9.06 5.94 -17.53
CA GLY A 316 9.73 6.47 -18.70
C GLY A 316 11.24 6.26 -18.65
N LYS A 317 11.94 6.78 -19.67
CA LYS A 317 13.40 6.65 -19.79
C LYS A 317 14.13 7.21 -18.58
N GLY A 318 14.96 6.39 -17.95
CA GLY A 318 15.70 6.73 -16.73
C GLY A 318 14.88 6.64 -15.43
N GLY A 319 13.62 6.28 -15.51
CA GLY A 319 12.78 6.03 -14.33
C GLY A 319 13.17 4.73 -13.62
N VAL A 320 12.87 4.64 -12.33
CA VAL A 320 13.24 3.48 -11.49
C VAL A 320 12.65 2.16 -12.00
N TRP A 321 11.49 2.22 -12.64
CA TRP A 321 10.82 1.09 -13.30
C TRP A 321 10.68 1.31 -14.81
N GLU A 322 11.71 1.83 -15.47
CA GLU A 322 11.70 2.08 -16.91
C GLU A 322 11.19 0.88 -17.70
N VAL A 323 10.10 1.07 -18.44
CA VAL A 323 9.51 -0.01 -19.27
C VAL A 323 10.46 -0.36 -20.41
N GLY A 324 10.74 -1.66 -20.55
CA GLY A 324 11.67 -2.17 -21.56
C GLY A 324 13.12 -2.33 -21.06
N SER A 325 13.47 -1.84 -19.89
CA SER A 325 14.76 -2.12 -19.28
C SER A 325 14.73 -3.45 -18.50
N PRO A 326 15.84 -4.23 -18.48
CA PRO A 326 15.91 -5.46 -17.69
C PRO A 326 15.83 -5.13 -16.20
N ALA A 327 15.16 -6.00 -15.43
CA ALA A 327 15.14 -5.86 -13.97
C ALA A 327 16.56 -5.98 -13.41
N PRO A 328 16.92 -5.19 -12.36
CA PRO A 328 18.19 -5.37 -11.67
C PRO A 328 18.35 -6.84 -11.20
N GLY A 329 19.46 -7.48 -11.55
CA GLY A 329 19.73 -8.88 -11.18
C GLY A 329 19.19 -9.95 -12.14
N SER A 330 18.55 -9.59 -13.26
CA SER A 330 18.14 -10.53 -14.31
C SER A 330 19.28 -10.95 -15.27
N GLY A 331 20.54 -10.67 -14.93
CA GLY A 331 21.70 -11.21 -15.63
C GLY A 331 21.66 -12.74 -15.61
N GLU A 332 21.83 -13.38 -16.77
CA GLU A 332 21.86 -14.84 -16.95
C GLU A 332 22.71 -15.49 -15.85
N PRO A 333 22.24 -16.61 -15.27
CA PRO A 333 23.11 -17.41 -14.40
C PRO A 333 24.33 -17.78 -15.25
N ALA A 334 25.52 -17.44 -14.76
CA ALA A 334 26.77 -17.81 -15.38
C ALA A 334 26.69 -19.30 -15.74
N ARG A 335 26.73 -19.60 -17.05
CA ARG A 335 26.83 -20.99 -17.54
C ARG A 335 28.05 -21.58 -16.86
N SER A 336 27.83 -22.46 -15.90
CA SER A 336 28.86 -23.29 -15.32
C SER A 336 29.53 -24.01 -16.48
N ALA A 337 30.76 -23.62 -16.78
CA ALA A 337 31.63 -24.40 -17.65
C ALA A 337 31.93 -25.71 -16.92
N ALA A 338 31.19 -26.76 -17.30
CA ALA A 338 31.57 -28.13 -16.98
C ALA A 338 32.78 -28.47 -17.85
N ALA A 339 33.94 -28.67 -17.24
CA ALA A 339 35.05 -29.43 -17.76
C ALA A 339 35.34 -30.56 -16.79
#